data_64c38f54ce16bd8725eac25deb1b3c21
#
_entry.id   64c38f54ce16bd8725eac25deb1b3c21
#
_cell.length_a   1.000
_cell.length_b   1.000
_cell.length_c   1.000
_cell.angle_alpha   90.00
_cell.angle_beta   90.00
_cell.angle_gamma   90.00
#
_symmetry.space_group_name_H-M   'P 1'
#
loop_
_entity.id
_entity.type
_entity.pdbx_description
1 polymer ?
#
loop_
_entity_poly.entity_id
_entity_poly.type
_entity_poly.pdbx_seq_one_letter_code
_entity_poly.pdbx_strand_id
1 'polypeptide(L)'
;MRFQTWRRLWTALARAQHDLGLPVTEEQVRQLEQHITDIDYDTARQREREVRHDVMAHVYTYGKAAPLAAGIIHLGATSCYVTDNADLILYRDGLRYLRGQLLAVMKNLSAFAEKYAATPTLGYTHYQPAQPVTVGKRACLWLQDLLSDLEELDFVLGSLRFLGCRGTTGTEASFMDLFEGDEAKIDEMNRRIAAGFGFDSCFTVCGQTYPRKVDARILNCLSSMAQSCLLYTSPSPRDRG
;
A
#
# COMPACT_ATOMS: atom_id res chain seq x y z
N MET A 1 12.15 -3.73 -3.04
CA MET A 1 11.12 -2.84 -2.43
C MET A 1 10.58 -3.40 -1.11
N ARG A 2 9.92 -4.58 -1.07
CA ARG A 2 9.28 -5.16 0.15
C ARG A 2 10.22 -5.21 1.36
N PHE A 3 11.38 -5.84 1.26
CA PHE A 3 12.33 -6.00 2.38
C PHE A 3 13.02 -4.71 2.82
N GLN A 4 13.19 -3.74 1.91
CA GLN A 4 13.60 -2.39 2.32
C GLN A 4 12.51 -1.71 3.15
N THR A 5 11.23 -1.90 2.80
CA THR A 5 10.11 -1.39 3.60
C THR A 5 10.09 -2.02 4.99
N TRP A 6 10.39 -3.32 5.12
CA TRP A 6 10.56 -3.96 6.43
C TRP A 6 11.66 -3.31 7.26
N ARG A 7 12.84 -3.05 6.66
CA ARG A 7 13.93 -2.38 7.36
C ARG A 7 13.57 -0.96 7.77
N ARG A 8 12.90 -0.21 6.91
CA ARG A 8 12.36 1.12 7.26
C ARG A 8 11.37 1.06 8.43
N LEU A 9 10.51 0.04 8.47
CA LEU A 9 9.57 -0.17 9.57
C LEU A 9 10.29 -0.49 10.89
N TRP A 10 11.28 -1.39 10.88
CA TRP A 10 12.09 -1.66 12.07
C TRP A 10 12.86 -0.43 12.55
N THR A 11 13.45 0.33 11.63
CA THR A 11 14.13 1.59 11.95
C THR A 11 13.17 2.61 12.57
N ALA A 12 11.97 2.75 12.01
CA ALA A 12 10.94 3.65 12.56
C ALA A 12 10.46 3.21 13.94
N LEU A 13 10.32 1.90 14.17
CA LEU A 13 10.01 1.34 15.49
C LEU A 13 11.11 1.69 16.50
N ALA A 14 12.37 1.41 16.17
CA ALA A 14 13.50 1.70 17.06
C ALA A 14 13.62 3.21 17.35
N ARG A 15 13.42 4.06 16.34
CA ARG A 15 13.39 5.52 16.51
C ARG A 15 12.29 5.95 17.46
N ALA A 16 11.07 5.48 17.28
CA ALA A 16 9.94 5.82 18.13
C ALA A 16 10.15 5.32 19.57
N GLN A 17 10.70 4.13 19.76
CA GLN A 17 11.05 3.57 21.07
C GLN A 17 12.12 4.39 21.77
N HIS A 18 13.18 4.79 21.06
CA HIS A 18 14.20 5.70 21.58
C HIS A 18 13.60 7.02 22.05
N ASP A 19 12.82 7.67 21.19
CA ASP A 19 12.24 9.00 21.46
C ASP A 19 11.24 8.99 22.62
N LEU A 20 10.64 7.84 22.91
CA LEU A 20 9.68 7.64 24.01
C LEU A 20 10.32 7.09 25.30
N GLY A 21 11.64 6.95 25.29
CA GLY A 21 12.42 6.68 26.50
C GLY A 21 12.66 5.20 26.80
N LEU A 22 12.43 4.28 25.86
CA LEU A 22 12.90 2.91 26.01
C LEU A 22 14.43 2.84 25.89
N PRO A 23 15.09 1.76 26.39
CA PRO A 23 16.54 1.61 26.37
C PRO A 23 17.09 1.27 24.97
N VAL A 24 16.72 2.08 23.99
CA VAL A 24 17.22 2.08 22.61
C VAL A 24 18.11 3.30 22.44
N THR A 25 19.35 3.12 22.02
CA THR A 25 20.30 4.24 21.89
C THR A 25 20.23 4.91 20.51
N GLU A 26 20.57 6.19 20.47
CA GLU A 26 20.66 6.95 19.20
C GLU A 26 21.63 6.27 18.21
N GLU A 27 22.71 5.68 18.70
CA GLU A 27 23.70 5.01 17.87
C GLU A 27 23.15 3.74 17.22
N GLN A 28 22.35 2.97 17.96
CA GLN A 28 21.64 1.80 17.40
C GLN A 28 20.69 2.22 16.29
N VAL A 29 19.90 3.26 16.49
CA VAL A 29 18.97 3.78 15.47
C VAL A 29 19.74 4.25 14.23
N ARG A 30 20.81 5.03 14.43
CA ARG A 30 21.65 5.51 13.32
C ARG A 30 22.25 4.37 12.51
N GLN A 31 22.70 3.30 13.18
CA GLN A 31 23.24 2.13 12.50
C GLN A 31 22.15 1.43 11.65
N LEU A 32 20.92 1.31 12.14
CA LEU A 32 19.80 0.81 11.33
C LEU A 32 19.55 1.69 10.11
N GLU A 33 19.50 3.01 10.27
CA GLU A 33 19.27 3.96 9.17
C GLU A 33 20.30 3.81 8.05
N GLN A 34 21.57 3.59 8.40
CA GLN A 34 22.67 3.43 7.43
C GLN A 34 22.56 2.16 6.59
N HIS A 35 21.93 1.11 7.11
CA HIS A 35 21.90 -0.21 6.49
C HIS A 35 20.51 -0.63 5.96
N ILE A 36 19.60 0.32 5.71
CA ILE A 36 18.26 0.03 5.18
C ILE A 36 18.32 -0.70 3.82
N THR A 37 19.28 -0.34 2.98
CA THR A 37 19.39 -0.85 1.60
C THR A 37 20.32 -2.06 1.46
N ASP A 38 21.18 -2.33 2.44
CA ASP A 38 22.24 -3.33 2.40
C ASP A 38 21.69 -4.74 2.68
N ILE A 39 20.84 -5.24 1.81
CA ILE A 39 20.17 -6.53 2.02
C ILE A 39 20.98 -7.65 1.40
N ASP A 40 21.55 -8.49 2.27
CA ASP A 40 22.17 -9.76 1.86
C ASP A 40 21.10 -10.84 1.70
N TYR A 41 20.61 -10.98 0.46
CA TYR A 41 19.55 -11.93 0.12
C TYR A 41 20.00 -13.39 0.22
N ASP A 42 21.28 -13.69 0.06
CA ASP A 42 21.80 -15.06 0.15
C ASP A 42 21.83 -15.52 1.59
N THR A 43 22.35 -14.69 2.50
CA THR A 43 22.26 -14.94 3.94
C THR A 43 20.80 -15.05 4.41
N ALA A 44 19.89 -14.18 3.92
CA ALA A 44 18.49 -14.24 4.28
C ALA A 44 17.84 -15.57 3.86
N ARG A 45 18.05 -16.01 2.61
CA ARG A 45 17.53 -17.29 2.09
C ARG A 45 18.09 -18.49 2.84
N GLN A 46 19.40 -18.48 3.15
CA GLN A 46 20.02 -19.55 3.94
C GLN A 46 19.37 -19.62 5.33
N ARG A 47 19.28 -18.49 6.02
CA ARG A 47 18.73 -18.43 7.37
C ARG A 47 17.25 -18.81 7.42
N GLU A 48 16.45 -18.42 6.41
CA GLU A 48 15.06 -18.82 6.29
C GLU A 48 14.87 -20.34 6.17
N ARG A 49 15.74 -21.03 5.43
CA ARG A 49 15.75 -22.50 5.35
C ARG A 49 16.00 -23.16 6.70
N GLU A 50 16.87 -22.54 7.52
CA GLU A 50 17.25 -23.05 8.84
C GLU A 50 16.10 -22.86 9.86
N VAL A 51 15.55 -21.64 9.93
CA VAL A 51 14.56 -21.27 10.95
C VAL A 51 13.11 -21.38 10.47
N ARG A 52 12.89 -21.58 9.17
CA ARG A 52 11.58 -21.65 8.50
C ARG A 52 10.69 -20.44 8.79
N HIS A 53 11.30 -19.26 8.82
CA HIS A 53 10.62 -18.02 9.15
C HIS A 53 11.31 -16.85 8.45
N ASP A 54 10.64 -16.25 7.48
CA ASP A 54 11.14 -15.19 6.63
C ASP A 54 11.49 -13.91 7.41
N VAL A 55 10.58 -13.44 8.26
CA VAL A 55 10.79 -12.21 9.06
C VAL A 55 12.00 -12.36 9.97
N MET A 56 12.14 -13.50 10.67
CA MET A 56 13.27 -13.75 11.56
C MET A 56 14.60 -13.90 10.80
N ALA A 57 14.57 -14.45 9.58
CA ALA A 57 15.74 -14.48 8.70
C ALA A 57 16.19 -13.08 8.30
N HIS A 58 15.25 -12.17 8.02
CA HIS A 58 15.56 -10.77 7.72
C HIS A 58 15.98 -9.97 8.95
N VAL A 59 15.44 -10.24 10.15
CA VAL A 59 15.93 -9.68 11.42
C VAL A 59 17.40 -10.06 11.63
N TYR A 60 17.73 -11.35 11.48
CA TYR A 60 19.10 -11.85 11.58
C TYR A 60 20.04 -11.17 10.57
N THR A 61 19.62 -11.07 9.32
CA THR A 61 20.42 -10.45 8.25
C THR A 61 20.62 -8.95 8.49
N TYR A 62 19.62 -8.28 9.03
CA TYR A 62 19.73 -6.88 9.41
C TYR A 62 20.65 -6.68 10.60
N GLY A 63 20.57 -7.56 11.61
CA GLY A 63 21.47 -7.56 12.76
C GLY A 63 22.93 -7.82 12.39
N LYS A 64 23.20 -8.61 11.32
CA LYS A 64 24.57 -8.74 10.80
C LYS A 64 25.10 -7.46 10.19
N ALA A 65 24.26 -6.69 9.49
CA ALA A 65 24.62 -5.39 8.93
C ALA A 65 24.71 -4.30 10.00
N ALA A 66 23.86 -4.39 11.04
CA ALA A 66 23.75 -3.43 12.15
C ALA A 66 23.96 -4.13 13.51
N PRO A 67 25.18 -4.57 13.86
CA PRO A 67 25.45 -5.42 15.03
C PRO A 67 25.13 -4.74 16.37
N LEU A 68 25.29 -3.44 16.50
CA LEU A 68 24.93 -2.71 17.73
C LEU A 68 23.40 -2.76 17.99
N ALA A 69 22.64 -2.78 16.92
CA ALA A 69 21.18 -2.78 16.97
C ALA A 69 20.55 -4.19 16.95
N ALA A 70 21.33 -5.25 16.78
CA ALA A 70 20.81 -6.61 16.55
C ALA A 70 19.76 -7.04 17.59
N GLY A 71 19.91 -6.66 18.85
CA GLY A 71 19.02 -7.03 19.95
C GLY A 71 17.72 -6.24 20.02
N ILE A 72 17.61 -5.11 19.27
CA ILE A 72 16.44 -4.21 19.36
C ILE A 72 15.63 -4.11 18.06
N ILE A 73 16.06 -4.73 16.98
CA ILE A 73 15.42 -4.61 15.65
C ILE A 73 13.92 -4.90 15.70
N HIS A 74 13.51 -5.92 16.44
CA HIS A 74 12.14 -6.44 16.48
C HIS A 74 11.54 -6.38 17.89
N LEU A 75 12.04 -5.45 18.72
CA LEU A 75 11.69 -5.34 20.14
C LEU A 75 10.19 -5.07 20.32
N GLY A 76 9.50 -5.99 21.01
CA GLY A 76 8.06 -5.92 21.27
C GLY A 76 7.16 -6.23 20.07
N ALA A 77 7.71 -6.29 18.85
CA ALA A 77 6.92 -6.50 17.63
C ALA A 77 6.64 -7.98 17.35
N THR A 78 5.62 -8.21 16.52
CA THR A 78 5.35 -9.51 15.88
C THR A 78 5.60 -9.40 14.38
N SER A 79 5.66 -10.53 13.69
CA SER A 79 5.96 -10.57 12.24
C SER A 79 5.00 -9.70 11.43
N CYS A 80 3.72 -9.66 11.79
CA CYS A 80 2.72 -8.85 11.10
C CYS A 80 2.96 -7.35 11.23
N TYR A 81 3.76 -6.88 12.18
CA TYR A 81 4.18 -5.49 12.22
C TYR A 81 4.86 -5.08 10.91
N VAL A 82 5.79 -5.88 10.40
CA VAL A 82 6.49 -5.53 9.15
C VAL A 82 5.76 -6.03 7.90
N THR A 83 5.18 -7.24 7.93
CA THR A 83 4.51 -7.79 6.74
C THR A 83 3.28 -6.99 6.38
N ASP A 84 2.39 -6.80 7.31
CA ASP A 84 1.09 -6.18 7.08
C ASP A 84 1.19 -4.66 6.87
N ASN A 85 1.99 -3.96 7.68
CA ASN A 85 2.23 -2.54 7.44
C ASN A 85 2.95 -2.28 6.11
N ALA A 86 3.91 -3.16 5.72
CA ALA A 86 4.56 -3.04 4.42
C ALA A 86 3.57 -3.25 3.27
N ASP A 87 2.67 -4.21 3.37
CA ASP A 87 1.65 -4.44 2.35
C ASP A 87 0.75 -3.20 2.19
N LEU A 88 0.28 -2.60 3.29
CA LEU A 88 -0.51 -1.35 3.25
C LEU A 88 0.25 -0.17 2.60
N ILE A 89 1.55 -0.02 2.90
CA ILE A 89 2.41 0.99 2.28
C ILE A 89 2.51 0.74 0.77
N LEU A 90 2.82 -0.50 0.38
CA LEU A 90 3.01 -0.88 -1.03
C LEU A 90 1.71 -0.79 -1.83
N TYR A 91 0.58 -1.16 -1.24
CA TYR A 91 -0.74 -1.00 -1.86
C TYR A 91 -1.06 0.47 -2.12
N ARG A 92 -0.90 1.32 -1.11
CA ARG A 92 -1.10 2.77 -1.27
C ARG A 92 -0.22 3.33 -2.39
N ASP A 93 1.05 2.99 -2.38
CA ASP A 93 2.01 3.52 -3.36
C ASP A 93 1.70 2.99 -4.77
N GLY A 94 1.30 1.72 -4.89
CA GLY A 94 0.82 1.13 -6.14
C GLY A 94 -0.45 1.80 -6.67
N LEU A 95 -1.44 2.02 -5.79
CA LEU A 95 -2.67 2.71 -6.16
C LEU A 95 -2.42 4.17 -6.58
N ARG A 96 -1.51 4.88 -5.90
CA ARG A 96 -1.09 6.24 -6.30
C ARG A 96 -0.43 6.25 -7.68
N TYR A 97 0.39 5.27 -7.98
CA TYR A 97 0.97 5.12 -9.31
C TYR A 97 -0.11 4.90 -10.36
N LEU A 98 -1.05 3.97 -10.14
CA LEU A 98 -2.16 3.72 -11.04
C LEU A 98 -3.06 4.93 -11.22
N ARG A 99 -3.32 5.70 -10.17
CA ARG A 99 -4.02 6.99 -10.25
C ARG A 99 -3.36 7.94 -11.24
N GLY A 100 -2.04 8.05 -11.20
CA GLY A 100 -1.29 8.88 -12.16
C GLY A 100 -1.46 8.41 -13.61
N GLN A 101 -1.44 7.09 -13.83
CA GLN A 101 -1.68 6.51 -15.16
C GLN A 101 -3.12 6.75 -15.63
N LEU A 102 -4.12 6.55 -14.77
CA LEU A 102 -5.53 6.81 -15.07
C LEU A 102 -5.76 8.26 -15.49
N LEU A 103 -5.22 9.22 -14.75
CA LEU A 103 -5.30 10.65 -15.09
C LEU A 103 -4.65 10.97 -16.44
N ALA A 104 -3.53 10.32 -16.78
CA ALA A 104 -2.88 10.49 -18.09
C ALA A 104 -3.76 9.97 -19.24
N VAL A 105 -4.40 8.81 -19.06
CA VAL A 105 -5.36 8.25 -20.03
C VAL A 105 -6.55 9.20 -20.18
N MET A 106 -7.17 9.63 -19.09
CA MET A 106 -8.31 10.55 -19.11
C MET A 106 -7.98 11.87 -19.82
N LYS A 107 -6.79 12.44 -19.55
CA LYS A 107 -6.32 13.65 -20.23
C LYS A 107 -6.24 13.48 -21.75
N ASN A 108 -5.64 12.38 -22.20
CA ASN A 108 -5.49 12.09 -23.63
C ASN A 108 -6.85 11.85 -24.31
N LEU A 109 -7.74 11.11 -23.64
CA LEU A 109 -9.07 10.81 -24.13
C LEU A 109 -9.97 12.07 -24.15
N SER A 110 -9.82 12.96 -23.17
CA SER A 110 -10.51 14.27 -23.14
C SER A 110 -10.08 15.14 -24.32
N ALA A 111 -8.78 15.24 -24.59
CA ALA A 111 -8.28 15.97 -25.75
C ALA A 111 -8.78 15.37 -27.09
N PHE A 112 -8.88 14.05 -27.18
CA PHE A 112 -9.47 13.37 -28.32
C PHE A 112 -10.96 13.71 -28.45
N ALA A 113 -11.72 13.64 -27.36
CA ALA A 113 -13.14 13.95 -27.34
C ALA A 113 -13.41 15.40 -27.81
N GLU A 114 -12.63 16.36 -27.34
CA GLU A 114 -12.69 17.76 -27.72
C GLU A 114 -12.37 17.95 -29.20
N LYS A 115 -11.27 17.37 -29.70
CA LYS A 115 -10.86 17.44 -31.11
C LYS A 115 -11.95 16.95 -32.06
N TYR A 116 -12.68 15.91 -31.70
CA TYR A 116 -13.70 15.27 -32.53
C TYR A 116 -15.14 15.57 -32.06
N ALA A 117 -15.33 16.62 -31.27
CA ALA A 117 -16.63 17.00 -30.72
C ALA A 117 -17.69 17.27 -31.80
N ALA A 118 -17.29 17.82 -32.93
CA ALA A 118 -18.19 18.13 -34.08
C ALA A 118 -18.17 17.07 -35.17
N THR A 119 -17.36 16.01 -35.05
CA THR A 119 -17.26 14.97 -36.10
C THR A 119 -18.46 14.03 -36.06
N PRO A 120 -19.36 14.04 -37.10
CA PRO A 120 -20.55 13.20 -37.05
C PRO A 120 -20.21 11.72 -37.28
N THR A 121 -20.97 10.86 -36.64
CA THR A 121 -20.95 9.41 -36.84
C THR A 121 -22.33 8.83 -36.55
N LEU A 122 -22.61 7.64 -37.07
CA LEU A 122 -23.88 6.97 -36.84
C LEU A 122 -23.88 6.20 -35.52
N GLY A 123 -24.89 6.43 -34.70
CA GLY A 123 -25.19 5.62 -33.52
C GLY A 123 -26.00 4.39 -33.89
N TYR A 124 -25.79 3.29 -33.18
CA TYR A 124 -26.51 2.03 -33.34
C TYR A 124 -27.14 1.59 -32.04
N THR A 125 -28.37 1.04 -32.12
CA THR A 125 -29.04 0.33 -31.05
C THR A 125 -29.64 -0.96 -31.60
N HIS A 126 -29.65 -2.03 -30.80
CA HIS A 126 -30.19 -3.32 -31.24
C HIS A 126 -29.69 -3.80 -32.60
N TYR A 127 -28.41 -3.54 -32.91
CA TYR A 127 -27.78 -3.81 -34.22
C TYR A 127 -28.43 -3.09 -35.42
N GLN A 128 -29.21 -2.06 -35.15
CA GLN A 128 -29.87 -1.22 -36.16
C GLN A 128 -29.28 0.19 -36.14
N PRO A 129 -29.12 0.83 -37.33
CA PRO A 129 -28.85 2.25 -37.42
C PRO A 129 -29.89 3.04 -36.62
N ALA A 130 -29.46 3.96 -35.79
CA ALA A 130 -30.33 4.79 -34.99
C ALA A 130 -30.15 6.27 -35.34
N GLN A 131 -29.56 7.05 -34.47
CA GLN A 131 -29.43 8.49 -34.63
C GLN A 131 -27.98 8.91 -34.84
N PRO A 132 -27.72 10.02 -35.56
CA PRO A 132 -26.40 10.62 -35.61
C PRO A 132 -25.92 11.03 -34.21
N VAL A 133 -24.66 10.78 -33.96
CA VAL A 133 -23.91 11.22 -32.75
C VAL A 133 -22.58 11.80 -33.23
N THR A 134 -21.71 12.19 -32.30
CA THR A 134 -20.33 12.60 -32.65
C THR A 134 -19.30 11.62 -32.10
N VAL A 135 -18.13 11.57 -32.76
CA VAL A 135 -17.00 10.77 -32.29
C VAL A 135 -16.56 11.22 -30.89
N GLY A 136 -16.52 12.54 -30.65
CA GLY A 136 -16.21 13.10 -29.34
C GLY A 136 -17.18 12.63 -28.26
N LYS A 137 -18.51 12.60 -28.57
CA LYS A 137 -19.52 12.09 -27.63
C LYS A 137 -19.29 10.63 -27.26
N ARG A 138 -18.85 9.77 -28.19
CA ARG A 138 -18.51 8.38 -27.89
C ARG A 138 -17.33 8.29 -26.91
N ALA A 139 -16.29 9.11 -27.12
CA ALA A 139 -15.16 9.17 -26.19
C ALA A 139 -15.58 9.63 -24.77
N CYS A 140 -16.55 10.51 -24.68
CA CYS A 140 -17.11 10.94 -23.40
C CYS A 140 -17.81 9.81 -22.60
N LEU A 141 -18.33 8.80 -23.28
CA LEU A 141 -18.90 7.63 -22.58
C LEU A 141 -17.81 6.85 -21.82
N TRP A 142 -16.66 6.63 -22.47
CA TRP A 142 -15.53 5.99 -21.82
C TRP A 142 -14.91 6.86 -20.72
N LEU A 143 -14.87 8.19 -20.94
CA LEU A 143 -14.42 9.14 -19.90
C LEU A 143 -15.32 9.10 -18.65
N GLN A 144 -16.62 8.90 -18.83
CA GLN A 144 -17.56 8.79 -17.72
C GLN A 144 -17.26 7.56 -16.84
N ASP A 145 -16.94 6.41 -17.47
CA ASP A 145 -16.57 5.21 -16.74
C ASP A 145 -15.23 5.40 -15.99
N LEU A 146 -14.23 5.98 -16.66
CA LEU A 146 -12.93 6.27 -16.05
C LEU A 146 -13.02 7.32 -14.92
N LEU A 147 -13.98 8.25 -14.99
CA LEU A 147 -14.23 9.20 -13.90
C LEU A 147 -14.78 8.48 -12.67
N SER A 148 -15.72 7.55 -12.85
CA SER A 148 -16.23 6.72 -11.77
C SER A 148 -15.13 5.84 -11.14
N ASP A 149 -14.25 5.27 -11.96
CA ASP A 149 -13.08 4.53 -11.48
C ASP A 149 -12.12 5.41 -10.67
N LEU A 150 -11.91 6.66 -11.06
CA LEU A 150 -11.08 7.62 -10.32
C LEU A 150 -11.68 7.97 -8.96
N GLU A 151 -12.99 8.18 -8.91
CA GLU A 151 -13.72 8.46 -7.66
C GLU A 151 -13.61 7.30 -6.67
N GLU A 152 -13.79 6.06 -7.14
CA GLU A 152 -13.62 4.85 -6.32
C GLU A 152 -12.17 4.68 -5.86
N LEU A 153 -11.19 4.90 -6.75
CA LEU A 153 -9.78 4.83 -6.41
C LEU A 153 -9.38 5.86 -5.33
N ASP A 154 -9.87 7.09 -5.45
CA ASP A 154 -9.62 8.14 -4.45
C ASP A 154 -10.29 7.81 -3.11
N PHE A 155 -11.50 7.23 -3.13
CA PHE A 155 -12.17 6.74 -1.93
C PHE A 155 -11.36 5.60 -1.26
N VAL A 156 -10.87 4.62 -2.05
CA VAL A 156 -10.06 3.52 -1.52
C VAL A 156 -8.77 4.06 -0.91
N LEU A 157 -8.05 4.94 -1.60
CA LEU A 157 -6.84 5.58 -1.10
C LEU A 157 -7.07 6.33 0.22
N GLY A 158 -8.14 7.12 0.31
CA GLY A 158 -8.51 7.87 1.51
C GLY A 158 -8.99 6.99 2.68
N SER A 159 -9.40 5.75 2.38
CA SER A 159 -9.87 4.80 3.40
C SER A 159 -8.74 3.97 4.03
N LEU A 160 -7.54 3.97 3.44
CA LEU A 160 -6.42 3.19 3.97
C LEU A 160 -5.98 3.73 5.33
N ARG A 161 -5.70 2.80 6.24
CA ARG A 161 -5.18 3.06 7.57
C ARG A 161 -3.95 2.19 7.81
N PHE A 162 -3.09 2.63 8.70
CA PHE A 162 -1.93 1.84 9.12
C PHE A 162 -2.36 0.77 10.11
N LEU A 163 -1.70 -0.40 10.14
CA LEU A 163 -1.99 -1.41 11.16
C LEU A 163 -1.51 -0.96 12.54
N GLY A 164 -0.27 -0.47 12.61
CA GLY A 164 0.40 -0.16 13.87
C GLY A 164 1.10 -1.37 14.50
N CYS A 165 1.48 -1.21 15.75
CA CYS A 165 2.22 -2.18 16.56
C CYS A 165 1.24 -3.01 17.43
N ARG A 166 0.44 -3.88 16.82
CA ARG A 166 -0.71 -4.53 17.50
C ARG A 166 -0.38 -5.77 18.33
N GLY A 167 0.79 -6.36 18.13
CA GLY A 167 1.15 -7.61 18.82
C GLY A 167 0.43 -8.83 18.26
N THR A 168 0.49 -9.95 18.98
CA THR A 168 0.01 -11.26 18.51
C THR A 168 -1.50 -11.39 18.44
N THR A 169 -2.23 -10.61 19.23
CA THR A 169 -3.70 -10.70 19.36
C THR A 169 -4.41 -9.36 19.20
N GLY A 170 -3.68 -8.31 18.86
CA GLY A 170 -4.24 -6.95 18.74
C GLY A 170 -4.35 -6.19 20.05
N THR A 171 -3.77 -6.70 21.14
CA THR A 171 -3.86 -6.12 22.50
C THR A 171 -2.66 -5.25 22.88
N GLU A 172 -1.63 -5.19 22.03
CA GLU A 172 -0.40 -4.43 22.29
C GLU A 172 0.35 -4.84 23.57
N ALA A 173 0.06 -6.06 24.10
CA ALA A 173 0.53 -6.52 25.40
C ALA A 173 2.06 -6.39 25.59
N SER A 174 2.86 -6.76 24.57
CA SER A 174 4.32 -6.63 24.65
C SER A 174 4.78 -5.17 24.79
N PHE A 175 4.06 -4.22 24.18
CA PHE A 175 4.36 -2.80 24.32
C PHE A 175 3.85 -2.25 25.65
N MET A 176 2.72 -2.77 26.15
CA MET A 176 2.25 -2.47 27.53
C MET A 176 3.30 -2.86 28.57
N ASP A 177 3.93 -4.02 28.40
CA ASP A 177 5.02 -4.45 29.30
C ASP A 177 6.26 -3.55 29.14
N LEU A 178 6.66 -3.21 27.91
CA LEU A 178 7.83 -2.38 27.64
C LEU A 178 7.68 -0.94 28.18
N PHE A 179 6.49 -0.37 28.09
CA PHE A 179 6.18 0.98 28.56
C PHE A 179 5.54 1.02 29.97
N GLU A 180 5.63 -0.10 30.72
CA GLU A 180 5.15 -0.19 32.12
C GLU A 180 3.69 0.26 32.28
N GLY A 181 2.84 -0.05 31.29
CA GLY A 181 1.42 0.28 31.30
C GLY A 181 1.07 1.69 30.77
N ASP A 182 2.02 2.43 30.23
CA ASP A 182 1.77 3.78 29.67
C ASP A 182 1.14 3.70 28.26
N GLU A 183 -0.19 3.63 28.23
CA GLU A 183 -0.98 3.59 26.98
C GLU A 183 -0.72 4.83 26.09
N ALA A 184 -0.52 6.00 26.69
CA ALA A 184 -0.31 7.23 25.93
C ALA A 184 0.99 7.18 25.11
N LYS A 185 2.04 6.55 25.62
CA LYS A 185 3.27 6.32 24.87
C LYS A 185 3.08 5.32 23.73
N ILE A 186 2.26 4.29 23.91
CA ILE A 186 1.98 3.31 22.88
C ILE A 186 1.19 3.97 21.73
N ASP A 187 0.18 4.76 22.06
CA ASP A 187 -0.58 5.53 21.07
C ASP A 187 0.31 6.51 20.29
N GLU A 188 1.18 7.23 21.01
CA GLU A 188 2.12 8.17 20.40
C GLU A 188 3.16 7.43 19.51
N MET A 189 3.64 6.27 19.92
CA MET A 189 4.51 5.42 19.11
C MET A 189 3.83 5.03 17.79
N ASN A 190 2.61 4.51 17.88
CA ASN A 190 1.82 4.14 16.69
C ASN A 190 1.57 5.34 15.79
N ARG A 191 1.21 6.50 16.35
CA ARG A 191 0.97 7.74 15.62
C ARG A 191 2.22 8.23 14.89
N ARG A 192 3.38 8.24 15.55
CA ARG A 192 4.66 8.65 14.93
C ARG A 192 5.06 7.75 13.78
N ILE A 193 4.97 6.44 13.97
CA ILE A 193 5.31 5.47 12.93
C ILE A 193 4.36 5.65 11.74
N ALA A 194 3.04 5.68 11.96
CA ALA A 194 2.05 5.85 10.90
C ALA A 194 2.28 7.15 10.11
N ALA A 195 2.48 8.27 10.80
CA ALA A 195 2.77 9.58 10.19
C ALA A 195 4.07 9.57 9.37
N GLY A 196 5.12 8.91 9.87
CA GLY A 196 6.39 8.73 9.16
C GLY A 196 6.27 7.98 7.83
N PHE A 197 5.23 7.17 7.68
CA PHE A 197 4.88 6.49 6.44
C PHE A 197 3.73 7.18 5.67
N GLY A 198 3.26 8.35 6.12
CA GLY A 198 2.22 9.14 5.45
C GLY A 198 0.82 8.55 5.57
N PHE A 199 0.51 7.96 6.71
CA PHE A 199 -0.85 7.55 7.09
C PHE A 199 -1.36 8.46 8.22
N ASP A 200 -2.60 8.90 8.10
CA ASP A 200 -3.22 9.81 9.06
C ASP A 200 -3.63 9.13 10.37
N SER A 201 -3.83 7.81 10.33
CA SER A 201 -4.27 7.03 11.49
C SER A 201 -3.99 5.54 11.34
N CYS A 202 -4.00 4.83 12.47
CA CYS A 202 -4.06 3.37 12.52
C CYS A 202 -5.52 2.88 12.56
N PHE A 203 -5.72 1.58 12.27
CA PHE A 203 -6.99 0.93 12.57
C PHE A 203 -7.24 0.96 14.08
N THR A 204 -8.45 1.31 14.49
CA THR A 204 -8.82 1.38 15.92
C THR A 204 -8.84 0.00 16.56
N VAL A 205 -9.37 -1.00 15.86
CA VAL A 205 -9.46 -2.39 16.33
C VAL A 205 -8.92 -3.32 15.25
N CYS A 206 -7.97 -4.16 15.65
CA CYS A 206 -7.37 -5.19 14.81
C CYS A 206 -7.07 -6.44 15.64
N GLY A 207 -6.86 -7.56 14.96
CA GLY A 207 -6.11 -8.67 15.52
C GLY A 207 -4.61 -8.47 15.29
N GLN A 208 -3.90 -9.56 15.04
CA GLN A 208 -2.49 -9.51 14.64
C GLN A 208 -2.29 -8.84 13.27
N THR A 209 -3.28 -8.97 12.38
CA THR A 209 -3.26 -8.46 11.00
C THR A 209 -4.26 -7.32 10.84
N TYR A 210 -4.09 -6.52 9.78
CA TYR A 210 -5.16 -5.60 9.37
C TYR A 210 -6.39 -6.37 8.85
N PRO A 211 -7.60 -5.75 8.87
CA PRO A 211 -8.82 -6.40 8.36
C PRO A 211 -8.68 -6.75 6.87
N ARG A 212 -8.72 -8.05 6.53
CA ARG A 212 -8.56 -8.53 5.12
C ARG A 212 -9.65 -8.03 4.16
N LYS A 213 -10.67 -7.35 4.68
CA LYS A 213 -11.63 -6.61 3.87
C LYS A 213 -10.97 -5.49 3.05
N VAL A 214 -9.83 -4.99 3.49
CA VAL A 214 -9.01 -4.01 2.75
C VAL A 214 -8.54 -4.59 1.41
N ASP A 215 -8.03 -5.83 1.43
CA ASP A 215 -7.57 -6.52 0.20
C ASP A 215 -8.72 -6.65 -0.81
N ALA A 216 -9.89 -7.09 -0.33
CA ALA A 216 -11.08 -7.21 -1.17
C ALA A 216 -11.52 -5.86 -1.78
N ARG A 217 -11.44 -4.77 -1.01
CA ARG A 217 -11.77 -3.43 -1.50
C ARG A 217 -10.80 -2.97 -2.59
N ILE A 218 -9.50 -3.17 -2.37
CA ILE A 218 -8.45 -2.85 -3.36
C ILE A 218 -8.66 -3.66 -4.64
N LEU A 219 -8.87 -4.98 -4.52
CA LEU A 219 -9.08 -5.86 -5.67
C LEU A 219 -10.34 -5.48 -6.46
N ASN A 220 -11.43 -5.10 -5.79
CA ASN A 220 -12.66 -4.65 -6.47
C ASN A 220 -12.42 -3.36 -7.25
N CYS A 221 -11.71 -2.39 -6.68
CA CYS A 221 -11.32 -1.16 -7.38
C CYS A 221 -10.46 -1.47 -8.62
N LEU A 222 -9.44 -2.32 -8.49
CA LEU A 222 -8.60 -2.72 -9.63
C LEU A 222 -9.40 -3.47 -10.70
N SER A 223 -10.35 -4.31 -10.29
CA SER A 223 -11.24 -5.04 -11.20
C SER A 223 -12.15 -4.09 -11.98
N SER A 224 -12.72 -3.06 -11.34
CA SER A 224 -13.54 -2.04 -12.00
C SER A 224 -12.74 -1.30 -13.06
N MET A 225 -11.56 -0.78 -12.72
CA MET A 225 -10.67 -0.12 -13.66
C MET A 225 -10.28 -1.02 -14.86
N ALA A 226 -10.02 -2.31 -14.59
CA ALA A 226 -9.69 -3.26 -15.64
C ALA A 226 -10.86 -3.48 -16.61
N GLN A 227 -12.10 -3.50 -16.12
CA GLN A 227 -13.31 -3.63 -16.95
C GLN A 227 -13.49 -2.42 -17.86
N SER A 228 -13.34 -1.19 -17.35
CA SER A 228 -13.39 0.03 -18.14
C SER A 228 -12.33 0.03 -19.24
N CYS A 229 -11.07 -0.34 -18.92
CA CYS A 229 -10.01 -0.46 -19.90
C CYS A 229 -10.31 -1.52 -20.97
N LEU A 230 -10.89 -2.66 -20.60
CA LEU A 230 -11.22 -3.74 -21.53
C LEU A 230 -12.26 -3.30 -22.56
N LEU A 231 -13.26 -2.52 -22.14
CA LEU A 231 -14.37 -2.09 -23.01
C LEU A 231 -13.92 -1.28 -24.23
N TYR A 232 -12.92 -0.41 -24.09
CA TYR A 232 -12.49 0.45 -25.21
C TYR A 232 -11.16 0.03 -25.83
N THR A 233 -10.41 -0.91 -25.26
CA THR A 233 -9.13 -1.37 -25.80
C THR A 233 -9.22 -2.70 -26.54
N SER A 234 -10.27 -3.49 -26.30
CA SER A 234 -10.42 -4.82 -26.89
C SER A 234 -11.66 -4.90 -27.79
N PRO A 235 -11.56 -5.50 -28.98
CA PRO A 235 -12.73 -5.72 -29.81
C PRO A 235 -13.70 -6.68 -29.11
N SER A 236 -14.99 -6.36 -29.17
CA SER A 236 -16.04 -7.27 -28.72
C SER A 236 -16.06 -8.53 -29.55
N PRO A 237 -16.36 -9.72 -29.02
CA PRO A 237 -16.64 -10.90 -29.80
C PRO A 237 -17.76 -10.69 -30.84
N ARG A 238 -18.62 -9.68 -30.62
CA ARG A 238 -19.70 -9.29 -31.56
C ARG A 238 -19.22 -8.43 -32.73
N ASP A 239 -18.01 -7.86 -32.65
CA ASP A 239 -17.41 -7.07 -33.73
C ASP A 239 -16.77 -7.95 -34.82
N ARG A 240 -16.78 -9.26 -34.61
CA ARG A 240 -16.36 -10.27 -35.58
C ARG A 240 -17.59 -10.67 -36.40
N GLY A 241 -18.01 -9.77 -37.27
CA GLY A 241 -19.04 -10.02 -38.24
C GLY A 241 -18.54 -10.89 -39.41
#